data_39dda234ce973a23ea86eb29cccdfbfc
#
_entry.id   39dda234ce973a23ea86eb29cccdfbfc
#
_cell.length_a   1.000
_cell.length_b   1.000
_cell.length_c   1.000
_cell.angle_alpha   90.00
_cell.angle_beta   90.00
_cell.angle_gamma   90.00
#
_symmetry.space_group_name_H-M   'P 1'
#
loop_
_entity.id
_entity.type
_entity.pdbx_description
1 polymer ?
#
loop_
_entity_poly.entity_id
_entity_poly.type
_entity_poly.pdbx_seq_one_letter_code
_entity_poly.pdbx_strand_id
1 'polypeptide(L)'
;MGVTLDNCLRYIEELASGFDVVLMDDASTDPATLGAISRHSATLKEVLVNHDPKEGRKHGNLYRNIQRMCDYAAERGYLYIFLLQDDTQFVRPLSADVLSQYERLFDADPMLLQVDPRFLRKEASFEILSDIGAYKNQGITTYSDVGIIDLQRLRDSGWRLVEGERSNRDGLAALGYKRVYPRTPVLMHVPFPQRYRNGKLKRSLLLWNRGKYGYHRMTDQQIEAMDARDLHDLPLFRKYLTVRNMALSRIAYHWRKDFRVLA
;
A
#
# COMPACT_ATOMS: atom_id res chain seq x y z
N MET A 1 -8.95 -14.37 -3.43
CA MET A 1 -8.47 -12.97 -3.49
C MET A 1 -9.63 -11.98 -3.69
N GLY A 2 -10.73 -12.32 -4.36
CA GLY A 2 -11.81 -11.39 -4.73
C GLY A 2 -12.38 -10.52 -3.61
N VAL A 3 -12.49 -11.02 -2.38
CA VAL A 3 -13.01 -10.22 -1.24
C VAL A 3 -12.07 -9.08 -0.83
N THR A 4 -10.75 -9.30 -0.88
CA THR A 4 -9.76 -8.25 -0.57
C THR A 4 -9.70 -7.21 -1.67
N LEU A 5 -9.72 -7.65 -2.93
CA LEU A 5 -9.77 -6.77 -4.09
C LEU A 5 -11.04 -5.91 -4.09
N ASP A 6 -12.22 -6.52 -3.87
CA ASP A 6 -13.50 -5.81 -3.77
C ASP A 6 -13.46 -4.73 -2.67
N ASN A 7 -12.88 -5.06 -1.51
CA ASN A 7 -12.70 -4.09 -0.44
C ASN A 7 -11.73 -2.95 -0.86
N CYS A 8 -10.63 -3.27 -1.52
CA CYS A 8 -9.66 -2.27 -1.99
C CYS A 8 -10.31 -1.30 -2.98
N LEU A 9 -10.94 -1.82 -4.03
CA LEU A 9 -11.57 -1.01 -5.07
C LEU A 9 -12.70 -0.13 -4.54
N ARG A 10 -13.57 -0.68 -3.67
CA ARG A 10 -14.62 0.11 -3.02
C ARG A 10 -14.08 1.30 -2.26
N TYR A 11 -12.99 1.13 -1.49
CA TYR A 11 -12.41 2.24 -0.73
C TYR A 11 -11.61 3.22 -1.60
N ILE A 12 -11.14 2.81 -2.77
CA ILE A 12 -10.64 3.73 -3.80
C ILE A 12 -11.78 4.61 -4.29
N GLU A 13 -12.93 4.03 -4.66
CA GLU A 13 -14.13 4.77 -5.09
C GLU A 13 -14.60 5.79 -4.04
N GLU A 14 -14.64 5.38 -2.78
CA GLU A 14 -15.16 6.20 -1.70
C GLU A 14 -14.20 7.31 -1.24
N LEU A 15 -12.89 7.05 -1.25
CA LEU A 15 -11.91 7.87 -0.51
C LEU A 15 -10.75 8.38 -1.37
N ALA A 16 -10.62 7.91 -2.61
CA ALA A 16 -9.59 8.30 -3.56
C ALA A 16 -10.18 8.49 -4.96
N SER A 17 -11.39 9.08 -5.06
CA SER A 17 -12.02 9.41 -6.34
C SER A 17 -11.27 10.53 -7.05
N GLY A 18 -11.35 10.55 -8.38
CA GLY A 18 -10.73 11.60 -9.20
C GLY A 18 -9.32 11.26 -9.68
N PHE A 19 -8.82 10.05 -9.42
CA PHE A 19 -7.58 9.53 -9.96
C PHE A 19 -7.82 8.50 -11.07
N ASP A 20 -6.89 8.41 -11.99
CA ASP A 20 -6.86 7.34 -12.98
C ASP A 20 -6.46 6.02 -12.30
N VAL A 21 -7.39 5.09 -12.20
CA VAL A 21 -7.17 3.78 -11.59
C VAL A 21 -6.95 2.73 -12.66
N VAL A 22 -5.77 2.14 -12.69
CA VAL A 22 -5.43 1.06 -13.61
C VAL A 22 -5.15 -0.22 -12.82
N LEU A 23 -5.83 -1.30 -13.17
CA LEU A 23 -5.65 -2.60 -12.54
C LEU A 23 -4.73 -3.48 -13.39
N MET A 24 -3.69 -4.03 -12.79
CA MET A 24 -2.88 -5.09 -13.40
C MET A 24 -3.29 -6.44 -12.81
N ASP A 25 -3.95 -7.26 -13.62
CA ASP A 25 -4.35 -8.62 -13.24
C ASP A 25 -3.34 -9.65 -13.76
N ASP A 26 -2.96 -10.59 -12.91
CA ASP A 26 -2.00 -11.66 -13.23
C ASP A 26 -2.71 -12.91 -13.78
N ALA A 27 -3.59 -12.71 -14.77
CA ALA A 27 -4.45 -13.73 -15.41
C ALA A 27 -5.24 -14.55 -14.38
N SER A 28 -6.01 -13.86 -13.55
CA SER A 28 -6.87 -14.49 -12.54
C SER A 28 -7.96 -15.32 -13.17
N THR A 29 -8.18 -16.53 -12.63
CA THR A 29 -9.29 -17.43 -13.02
C THR A 29 -10.33 -17.59 -11.90
N ASP A 30 -10.09 -16.96 -10.73
CA ASP A 30 -11.02 -17.02 -9.59
C ASP A 30 -12.28 -16.19 -9.88
N PRO A 31 -13.49 -16.81 -9.91
CA PRO A 31 -14.72 -16.09 -10.19
C PRO A 31 -15.00 -14.92 -9.25
N ALA A 32 -14.56 -15.01 -7.98
CA ALA A 32 -14.74 -13.92 -7.02
C ALA A 32 -13.86 -12.70 -7.35
N THR A 33 -12.65 -12.93 -7.87
CA THR A 33 -11.76 -11.87 -8.36
C THR A 33 -12.31 -11.22 -9.62
N LEU A 34 -12.70 -12.01 -10.61
CA LEU A 34 -13.31 -11.51 -11.86
C LEU A 34 -14.61 -10.75 -11.58
N GLY A 35 -15.44 -11.26 -10.67
CA GLY A 35 -16.66 -10.58 -10.23
C GLY A 35 -16.39 -9.25 -9.52
N ALA A 36 -15.31 -9.12 -8.75
CA ALA A 36 -14.91 -7.85 -8.15
C ALA A 36 -14.48 -6.84 -9.24
N ILE A 37 -13.64 -7.24 -10.18
CA ILE A 37 -13.21 -6.40 -11.31
C ILE A 37 -14.43 -5.89 -12.08
N SER A 38 -15.39 -6.77 -12.40
CA SER A 38 -16.60 -6.42 -13.13
C SER A 38 -17.47 -5.40 -12.37
N ARG A 39 -17.66 -5.58 -11.05
CA ARG A 39 -18.47 -4.65 -10.23
C ARG A 39 -17.90 -3.24 -10.18
N HIS A 40 -16.59 -3.12 -10.19
CA HIS A 40 -15.88 -1.84 -10.07
C HIS A 40 -15.36 -1.31 -11.41
N SER A 41 -15.87 -1.85 -12.55
CA SER A 41 -15.39 -1.49 -13.88
C SER A 41 -15.52 0.01 -14.22
N ALA A 42 -16.52 0.69 -13.66
CA ALA A 42 -16.72 2.13 -13.86
C ALA A 42 -15.63 2.99 -13.18
N THR A 43 -14.96 2.48 -12.15
CA THR A 43 -13.85 3.16 -11.47
C THR A 43 -12.53 2.92 -12.18
N LEU A 44 -12.41 1.80 -12.90
CA LEU A 44 -11.18 1.40 -13.56
C LEU A 44 -11.06 2.08 -14.93
N LYS A 45 -10.03 2.91 -15.10
CA LYS A 45 -9.68 3.45 -16.41
C LYS A 45 -9.29 2.35 -17.40
N GLU A 46 -8.55 1.35 -16.90
CA GLU A 46 -8.07 0.23 -17.69
C GLU A 46 -7.78 -0.99 -16.82
N VAL A 47 -7.99 -2.18 -17.40
CA VAL A 47 -7.57 -3.45 -16.80
C VAL A 47 -6.56 -4.11 -17.75
N LEU A 48 -5.35 -4.22 -17.28
CA LEU A 48 -4.24 -4.88 -17.98
C LEU A 48 -4.08 -6.30 -17.48
N VAL A 49 -4.01 -7.27 -18.37
CA VAL A 49 -3.87 -8.69 -18.00
C VAL A 49 -2.48 -9.18 -18.37
N ASN A 50 -1.78 -9.75 -17.39
CA ASN A 50 -0.48 -10.35 -17.60
C ASN A 50 -0.60 -11.88 -17.72
N HIS A 51 -0.32 -12.41 -18.90
CA HIS A 51 -0.35 -13.84 -19.19
C HIS A 51 1.03 -14.52 -19.08
N ASP A 52 2.06 -13.82 -18.57
CA ASP A 52 3.40 -14.41 -18.44
C ASP A 52 3.39 -15.62 -17.49
N PRO A 53 4.20 -16.65 -17.76
CA PRO A 53 4.31 -17.81 -16.88
C PRO A 53 4.77 -17.43 -15.47
N LYS A 54 4.12 -17.99 -14.46
CA LYS A 54 4.40 -17.76 -13.02
C LYS A 54 5.36 -18.80 -12.42
N GLU A 55 5.67 -19.85 -13.19
CA GLU A 55 6.44 -20.99 -12.71
C GLU A 55 7.80 -20.59 -12.15
N GLY A 56 8.15 -21.20 -11.02
CA GLY A 56 9.43 -20.93 -10.33
C GLY A 56 9.51 -19.61 -9.58
N ARG A 57 8.49 -18.74 -9.60
CA ARG A 57 8.51 -17.44 -8.93
C ARG A 57 7.73 -17.46 -7.62
N LYS A 58 8.39 -17.05 -6.55
CA LYS A 58 7.82 -17.03 -5.20
C LYS A 58 6.61 -16.09 -5.09
N HIS A 59 6.64 -14.97 -5.79
CA HIS A 59 5.66 -13.90 -5.73
C HIS A 59 4.85 -13.76 -7.04
N GLY A 60 4.83 -14.80 -7.88
CA GLY A 60 4.20 -14.70 -9.21
C GLY A 60 4.90 -13.65 -10.08
N ASN A 61 4.13 -12.83 -10.77
CA ASN A 61 4.66 -11.76 -11.62
C ASN A 61 4.69 -10.38 -10.94
N LEU A 62 4.58 -10.29 -9.61
CA LEU A 62 4.40 -9.02 -8.88
C LEU A 62 5.36 -7.92 -9.34
N TYR A 63 6.67 -8.17 -9.32
CA TYR A 63 7.67 -7.11 -9.63
C TYR A 63 7.70 -6.75 -11.12
N ARG A 64 7.42 -7.71 -12.00
CA ARG A 64 7.24 -7.43 -13.43
C ARG A 64 5.98 -6.57 -13.66
N ASN A 65 4.90 -6.88 -12.97
CA ASN A 65 3.67 -6.12 -13.06
C ASN A 65 3.87 -4.69 -12.54
N ILE A 66 4.57 -4.51 -11.41
CA ILE A 66 4.91 -3.17 -10.90
C ILE A 66 5.77 -2.42 -11.91
N GLN A 67 6.81 -3.05 -12.49
CA GLN A 67 7.64 -2.40 -13.50
C GLN A 67 6.81 -1.99 -14.73
N ARG A 68 5.95 -2.87 -15.24
CA ARG A 68 5.05 -2.56 -16.37
C ARG A 68 4.12 -1.39 -16.05
N MET A 69 3.61 -1.32 -14.82
CA MET A 69 2.77 -0.20 -14.39
C MET A 69 3.55 1.12 -14.30
N CYS A 70 4.80 1.07 -13.83
CA CYS A 70 5.67 2.25 -13.83
C CYS A 70 5.97 2.72 -15.26
N ASP A 71 6.30 1.79 -16.17
CA ASP A 71 6.55 2.10 -17.59
C ASP A 71 5.28 2.67 -18.24
N TYR A 72 4.13 2.03 -18.05
CA TYR A 72 2.81 2.46 -18.53
C TYR A 72 2.48 3.89 -18.09
N ALA A 73 2.67 4.20 -16.81
CA ALA A 73 2.39 5.53 -16.27
C ALA A 73 3.37 6.57 -16.82
N ALA A 74 4.65 6.24 -16.90
CA ALA A 74 5.68 7.14 -17.42
C ALA A 74 5.48 7.47 -18.92
N GLU A 75 5.09 6.50 -19.75
CA GLU A 75 4.78 6.68 -21.18
C GLU A 75 3.57 7.59 -21.40
N ARG A 76 2.66 7.67 -20.44
CA ARG A 76 1.47 8.56 -20.46
C ARG A 76 1.68 9.91 -19.81
N GLY A 77 2.91 10.21 -19.39
CA GLY A 77 3.29 11.52 -18.83
C GLY A 77 2.88 11.73 -17.38
N TYR A 78 2.51 10.68 -16.64
CA TYR A 78 2.30 10.81 -15.20
C TYR A 78 3.62 11.08 -14.48
N LEU A 79 3.61 11.99 -13.51
CA LEU A 79 4.78 12.29 -12.68
C LEU A 79 4.96 11.27 -11.57
N TYR A 80 3.83 10.78 -11.03
CA TYR A 80 3.78 9.85 -9.90
C TYR A 80 2.92 8.64 -10.22
N ILE A 81 3.25 7.52 -9.61
CA ILE A 81 2.39 6.34 -9.55
C ILE A 81 2.13 5.97 -8.09
N PHE A 82 0.88 5.72 -7.75
CA PHE A 82 0.52 5.19 -6.45
C PHE A 82 0.30 3.68 -6.55
N LEU A 83 1.30 2.92 -6.12
CA LEU A 83 1.23 1.45 -6.10
C LEU A 83 0.36 0.98 -4.94
N LEU A 84 -0.63 0.17 -5.25
CA LEU A 84 -1.52 -0.47 -4.30
C LEU A 84 -1.51 -1.98 -4.51
N GLN A 85 -1.69 -2.73 -3.43
CA GLN A 85 -1.98 -4.16 -3.46
C GLN A 85 -3.44 -4.41 -3.12
N ASP A 86 -4.00 -5.54 -3.57
CA ASP A 86 -5.39 -5.91 -3.32
C ASP A 86 -5.72 -6.08 -1.82
N ASP A 87 -4.71 -6.23 -0.96
CA ASP A 87 -4.86 -6.30 0.49
C ASP A 87 -4.62 -4.96 1.22
N THR A 88 -4.65 -3.85 0.48
CA THR A 88 -4.62 -2.49 1.06
C THR A 88 -6.03 -1.87 1.11
N GLN A 89 -6.21 -0.89 1.99
CA GLN A 89 -7.46 -0.16 2.15
C GLN A 89 -7.18 1.28 2.51
N PHE A 90 -7.78 2.22 1.77
CA PHE A 90 -7.90 3.60 2.25
C PHE A 90 -8.82 3.65 3.49
N VAL A 91 -8.44 4.43 4.47
CA VAL A 91 -9.17 4.59 5.73
C VAL A 91 -9.62 6.01 5.98
N ARG A 92 -9.10 6.95 5.21
CA ARG A 92 -9.50 8.37 5.15
C ARG A 92 -9.38 8.89 3.72
N PRO A 93 -10.01 10.04 3.39
CA PRO A 93 -9.89 10.65 2.06
C PRO A 93 -8.46 10.98 1.68
N LEU A 94 -8.10 10.69 0.42
CA LEU A 94 -6.90 11.20 -0.23
C LEU A 94 -7.26 12.57 -0.86
N SER A 95 -7.27 13.62 -0.03
CA SER A 95 -7.63 14.97 -0.46
C SER A 95 -6.48 15.66 -1.18
N ALA A 96 -6.78 16.78 -1.88
CA ALA A 96 -5.77 17.62 -2.52
C ALA A 96 -4.74 18.14 -1.50
N ASP A 97 -5.16 18.49 -0.28
CA ASP A 97 -4.25 18.95 0.79
C ASP A 97 -3.28 17.86 1.23
N VAL A 98 -3.75 16.60 1.33
CA VAL A 98 -2.89 15.45 1.65
C VAL A 98 -1.90 15.19 0.53
N LEU A 99 -2.34 15.27 -0.73
CA LEU A 99 -1.45 15.11 -1.89
C LEU A 99 -0.38 16.20 -1.93
N SER A 100 -0.76 17.47 -1.74
CA SER A 100 0.18 18.58 -1.68
C SER A 100 1.22 18.42 -0.55
N GLN A 101 0.85 17.78 0.57
CA GLN A 101 1.82 17.41 1.60
C GLN A 101 2.82 16.37 1.09
N TYR A 102 2.37 15.38 0.31
CA TYR A 102 3.26 14.35 -0.24
C TYR A 102 4.18 14.93 -1.32
N GLU A 103 3.68 15.81 -2.19
CA GLU A 103 4.49 16.51 -3.18
C GLU A 103 5.61 17.31 -2.52
N ARG A 104 5.30 18.08 -1.46
CA ARG A 104 6.33 18.82 -0.71
C ARG A 104 7.42 17.92 -0.11
N LEU A 105 7.13 16.65 0.22
CA LEU A 105 8.17 15.72 0.67
C LEU A 105 9.14 15.39 -0.45
N PHE A 106 8.63 15.18 -1.68
CA PHE A 106 9.48 14.97 -2.85
C PHE A 106 10.31 16.22 -3.17
N ASP A 107 9.72 17.41 -3.08
CA ASP A 107 10.43 18.66 -3.33
C ASP A 107 11.55 18.93 -2.30
N ALA A 108 11.35 18.53 -1.06
CA ALA A 108 12.30 18.76 0.02
C ALA A 108 13.55 17.86 -0.03
N ASP A 109 13.49 16.68 -0.65
CA ASP A 109 14.64 15.77 -0.73
C ASP A 109 14.74 15.15 -2.15
N PRO A 110 15.73 15.53 -2.98
CA PRO A 110 15.89 14.98 -4.32
C PRO A 110 16.21 13.49 -4.34
N MET A 111 16.66 12.92 -3.23
CA MET A 111 16.91 11.48 -3.10
C MET A 111 15.68 10.70 -2.60
N LEU A 112 14.57 11.37 -2.35
CA LEU A 112 13.33 10.71 -1.97
C LEU A 112 12.67 10.08 -3.19
N LEU A 113 12.74 8.76 -3.31
CA LEU A 113 12.09 8.01 -4.40
C LEU A 113 10.63 7.69 -4.09
N GLN A 114 10.30 7.41 -2.82
CA GLN A 114 9.00 6.88 -2.46
C GLN A 114 8.45 7.49 -1.16
N VAL A 115 7.19 7.90 -1.21
CA VAL A 115 6.37 8.20 -0.03
C VAL A 115 5.46 7.00 0.25
N ASP A 116 5.53 6.46 1.47
CA ASP A 116 4.73 5.33 1.93
C ASP A 116 3.59 5.82 2.84
N PRO A 117 2.38 6.03 2.34
CA PRO A 117 1.30 6.66 3.09
C PRO A 117 0.53 5.68 4.00
N ARG A 118 1.15 4.58 4.38
CA ARG A 118 0.60 3.64 5.36
C ARG A 118 0.80 4.12 6.79
N PHE A 119 -0.15 3.80 7.64
CA PHE A 119 0.02 3.93 9.10
C PHE A 119 1.23 3.13 9.59
N LEU A 120 1.91 3.65 10.61
CA LEU A 120 3.06 2.97 11.20
C LEU A 120 2.63 1.76 12.03
N ARG A 121 3.45 0.72 12.01
CA ARG A 121 3.16 -0.54 12.73
C ARG A 121 3.77 -0.61 14.11
N LYS A 122 4.99 -0.10 14.28
CA LYS A 122 5.80 -0.21 15.50
C LYS A 122 6.49 1.11 15.78
N GLU A 123 6.51 1.52 17.02
CA GLU A 123 7.13 2.77 17.47
C GLU A 123 8.67 2.74 17.35
N ALA A 124 9.29 1.69 17.85
CA ALA A 124 10.76 1.58 17.97
C ALA A 124 11.53 1.45 16.63
N SER A 125 10.83 1.54 15.49
CA SER A 125 11.46 1.35 14.17
C SER A 125 11.56 2.63 13.35
N PHE A 126 11.19 3.79 13.91
CA PHE A 126 11.08 5.03 13.14
C PHE A 126 11.91 6.15 13.76
N GLU A 127 12.58 6.88 12.89
CA GLU A 127 13.24 8.16 13.13
C GLU A 127 12.30 9.28 12.67
N ILE A 128 12.24 10.36 13.42
CA ILE A 128 11.47 11.54 13.09
C ILE A 128 12.34 12.50 12.29
N LEU A 129 11.90 12.86 11.10
CA LEU A 129 12.52 13.85 10.23
C LEU A 129 11.77 15.17 10.42
N SER A 130 12.16 15.95 11.43
CA SER A 130 11.44 17.17 11.84
C SER A 130 11.46 18.28 10.79
N ASP A 131 12.54 18.35 10.03
CA ASP A 131 12.76 19.31 8.93
C ASP A 131 11.75 19.20 7.80
N ILE A 132 11.31 17.98 7.50
CA ILE A 132 10.34 17.71 6.43
C ILE A 132 8.98 17.19 6.95
N GLY A 133 8.82 17.02 8.26
CA GLY A 133 7.57 16.54 8.86
C GLY A 133 7.20 15.10 8.48
N ALA A 134 8.18 14.20 8.46
CA ALA A 134 7.99 12.81 8.03
C ALA A 134 8.69 11.82 8.98
N TYR A 135 8.52 10.53 8.69
CA TYR A 135 9.14 9.44 9.44
C TYR A 135 9.96 8.54 8.51
N LYS A 136 11.13 8.11 8.97
CA LYS A 136 11.99 7.17 8.26
C LYS A 136 12.08 5.87 9.03
N ASN A 137 11.93 4.74 8.36
CA ASN A 137 12.14 3.45 8.99
C ASN A 137 13.65 3.16 9.09
N GLN A 138 14.12 2.83 10.29
CA GLN A 138 15.56 2.60 10.54
C GLN A 138 16.10 1.32 9.89
N GLY A 139 15.21 0.33 9.60
CA GLY A 139 15.63 -0.95 9.02
C GLY A 139 15.29 -1.14 7.53
N ILE A 140 14.34 -0.37 6.99
CA ILE A 140 13.84 -0.50 5.61
C ILE A 140 13.68 0.91 5.03
N THR A 141 14.73 1.39 4.38
CA THR A 141 14.89 2.82 4.10
C THR A 141 14.53 3.26 2.68
N THR A 142 14.26 2.35 1.73
CA THR A 142 14.25 2.72 0.31
C THR A 142 12.99 2.39 -0.44
N TYR A 143 12.57 1.14 -0.55
CA TYR A 143 11.53 0.69 -1.46
C TYR A 143 10.49 -0.19 -0.77
N SER A 144 9.27 -0.09 -1.23
CA SER A 144 8.16 -0.99 -0.93
C SER A 144 7.28 -1.16 -2.17
N ASP A 145 6.60 -2.29 -2.26
CA ASP A 145 5.60 -2.60 -3.28
C ASP A 145 4.25 -1.89 -3.06
N VAL A 146 4.17 -1.00 -2.08
CA VAL A 146 3.03 -0.09 -1.81
C VAL A 146 3.56 1.31 -1.53
N GLY A 147 2.96 2.32 -2.14
CA GLY A 147 3.28 3.73 -1.93
C GLY A 147 3.37 4.54 -3.22
N ILE A 148 3.64 5.82 -3.09
CA ILE A 148 3.76 6.75 -4.20
C ILE A 148 5.22 6.80 -4.63
N ILE A 149 5.48 6.56 -5.90
CA ILE A 149 6.83 6.61 -6.51
C ILE A 149 6.90 7.79 -7.47
N ASP A 150 7.97 8.55 -7.38
CA ASP A 150 8.37 9.54 -8.38
C ASP A 150 8.94 8.80 -9.59
N LEU A 151 8.22 8.86 -10.71
CA LEU A 151 8.55 8.13 -11.94
C LEU A 151 9.78 8.70 -12.65
N GLN A 152 10.02 10.01 -12.53
CA GLN A 152 11.21 10.63 -13.12
C GLN A 152 12.45 10.14 -12.38
N ARG A 153 12.45 10.18 -11.07
CA ARG A 153 13.57 9.69 -10.24
C ARG A 153 13.82 8.19 -10.42
N LEU A 154 12.76 7.39 -10.56
CA LEU A 154 12.91 5.97 -10.87
C LEU A 154 13.61 5.76 -12.21
N ARG A 155 13.24 6.51 -13.25
CA ARG A 155 13.93 6.47 -14.56
C ARG A 155 15.38 6.93 -14.48
N ASP A 156 15.63 8.05 -13.82
CA ASP A 156 16.98 8.65 -13.69
C ASP A 156 17.92 7.74 -12.88
N SER A 157 17.37 6.91 -11.98
CA SER A 157 18.14 5.90 -11.26
C SER A 157 18.73 4.82 -12.16
N GLY A 158 18.18 4.61 -13.36
CA GLY A 158 18.49 3.49 -14.24
C GLY A 158 18.08 2.13 -13.67
N TRP A 159 17.45 2.08 -12.49
CA TRP A 159 17.06 0.84 -11.85
C TRP A 159 15.80 0.25 -12.48
N ARG A 160 15.88 -1.05 -12.83
CA ARG A 160 14.71 -1.84 -13.24
C ARG A 160 14.35 -2.80 -12.11
N LEU A 161 13.08 -2.87 -11.77
CA LEU A 161 12.62 -3.75 -10.68
C LEU A 161 12.89 -5.22 -11.01
N VAL A 162 13.52 -5.90 -10.07
CA VAL A 162 13.86 -7.32 -10.15
C VAL A 162 13.01 -8.13 -9.17
N GLU A 163 13.06 -9.46 -9.25
CA GLU A 163 12.33 -10.33 -8.34
C GLU A 163 12.80 -10.14 -6.89
N GLY A 164 11.85 -9.86 -6.01
CA GLY A 164 12.06 -9.75 -4.57
C GLY A 164 12.17 -8.31 -4.05
N GLU A 165 11.37 -7.99 -3.02
CA GLU A 165 11.37 -6.66 -2.37
C GLU A 165 12.74 -6.28 -1.82
N ARG A 166 13.46 -7.26 -1.25
CA ARG A 166 14.78 -7.02 -0.67
C ARG A 166 15.80 -6.58 -1.72
N SER A 167 15.83 -7.23 -2.87
CA SER A 167 16.78 -6.90 -3.95
C SER A 167 16.54 -5.50 -4.49
N ASN A 168 15.28 -5.13 -4.69
CA ASN A 168 14.91 -3.77 -5.13
C ASN A 168 15.28 -2.72 -4.09
N ARG A 169 15.01 -3.01 -2.82
CA ARG A 169 15.35 -2.13 -1.73
C ARG A 169 16.86 -1.90 -1.61
N ASP A 170 17.63 -2.99 -1.61
CA ASP A 170 19.08 -2.93 -1.41
C ASP A 170 19.75 -2.25 -2.62
N GLY A 171 19.28 -2.51 -3.85
CA GLY A 171 19.79 -1.87 -5.07
C GLY A 171 19.51 -0.37 -5.11
N LEU A 172 18.28 0.06 -4.82
CA LEU A 172 17.94 1.48 -4.76
C LEU A 172 18.63 2.19 -3.59
N ALA A 173 18.86 1.51 -2.47
CA ALA A 173 19.65 2.04 -1.35
C ALA A 173 21.10 2.29 -1.74
N ALA A 174 21.70 1.39 -2.52
CA ALA A 174 23.08 1.55 -3.02
C ALA A 174 23.22 2.78 -3.94
N LEU A 175 22.14 3.20 -4.59
CA LEU A 175 22.05 4.43 -5.40
C LEU A 175 21.73 5.68 -4.56
N GLY A 176 21.56 5.56 -3.24
CA GLY A 176 21.29 6.67 -2.32
C GLY A 176 19.82 7.03 -2.17
N TYR A 177 18.91 6.36 -2.88
CA TYR A 177 17.49 6.67 -2.79
C TYR A 177 16.87 6.32 -1.44
N LYS A 178 15.78 7.02 -1.09
CA LYS A 178 15.11 6.92 0.21
C LYS A 178 13.62 6.73 0.06
N ARG A 179 13.00 6.23 1.12
CA ARG A 179 11.56 6.20 1.35
C ARG A 179 11.24 6.80 2.71
N VAL A 180 10.17 7.58 2.77
CA VAL A 180 9.63 8.13 4.02
C VAL A 180 8.16 7.77 4.20
N TYR A 181 7.68 7.89 5.44
CA TYR A 181 6.28 7.82 5.81
C TYR A 181 5.79 9.24 6.14
N PRO A 182 4.71 9.70 5.55
CA PRO A 182 4.22 11.05 5.79
C PRO A 182 3.59 11.18 7.18
N ARG A 183 3.49 12.41 7.65
CA ARG A 183 2.74 12.74 8.87
C ARG A 183 1.28 12.31 8.76
N THR A 184 0.67 12.41 7.59
CA THR A 184 -0.74 12.14 7.32
C THR A 184 -0.94 10.85 6.52
N PRO A 185 -0.87 9.66 7.14
CA PRO A 185 -1.14 8.41 6.43
C PRO A 185 -2.61 8.29 6.04
N VAL A 186 -2.88 7.62 4.91
CA VAL A 186 -4.24 7.46 4.37
C VAL A 186 -4.68 6.02 4.22
N LEU A 187 -3.76 5.06 4.28
CA LEU A 187 -4.07 3.66 4.01
C LEU A 187 -3.35 2.69 4.94
N MET A 188 -3.85 1.46 4.98
CA MET A 188 -3.22 0.36 5.70
C MET A 188 -3.51 -0.98 5.02
N HIS A 189 -2.65 -1.98 5.21
CA HIS A 189 -2.99 -3.35 4.87
C HIS A 189 -4.13 -3.85 5.73
N VAL A 190 -5.11 -4.49 5.11
CA VAL A 190 -6.25 -5.08 5.84
C VAL A 190 -5.77 -6.13 6.84
N PRO A 191 -6.46 -6.27 7.98
CA PRO A 191 -6.13 -7.31 8.94
C PRO A 191 -6.45 -8.71 8.37
N PHE A 192 -5.55 -9.67 8.59
CA PHE A 192 -5.72 -11.08 8.21
C PHE A 192 -6.04 -11.33 6.73
N PRO A 193 -5.31 -10.72 5.76
CA PRO A 193 -5.59 -10.91 4.35
C PRO A 193 -5.39 -12.36 3.95
N GLN A 194 -6.15 -12.80 2.94
CA GLN A 194 -5.83 -14.03 2.23
C GLN A 194 -4.55 -13.78 1.43
N ARG A 195 -3.63 -14.73 1.46
CA ARG A 195 -2.35 -14.60 0.76
C ARG A 195 -2.09 -15.79 -0.12
N TYR A 196 -1.63 -15.55 -1.33
CA TYR A 196 -1.07 -16.57 -2.18
C TYR A 196 0.43 -16.72 -1.87
N ARG A 197 0.87 -17.91 -1.51
CA ARG A 197 2.29 -18.22 -1.33
C ARG A 197 2.60 -19.59 -1.88
N ASN A 198 3.60 -19.67 -2.77
CA ASN A 198 4.04 -20.91 -3.39
C ASN A 198 2.87 -21.68 -4.03
N GLY A 199 2.05 -20.99 -4.83
CA GLY A 199 0.90 -21.57 -5.52
C GLY A 199 -0.27 -21.99 -4.62
N LYS A 200 -0.23 -21.72 -3.31
CA LYS A 200 -1.28 -22.12 -2.37
C LYS A 200 -1.94 -20.91 -1.69
N LEU A 201 -3.26 -20.90 -1.65
CA LEU A 201 -4.03 -19.91 -0.91
C LEU A 201 -3.94 -20.20 0.60
N LYS A 202 -3.24 -19.32 1.33
CA LYS A 202 -3.22 -19.34 2.79
C LYS A 202 -4.36 -18.49 3.33
N ARG A 203 -5.29 -19.13 4.05
CA ARG A 203 -6.42 -18.48 4.70
C ARG A 203 -6.11 -18.24 6.18
N SER A 204 -6.77 -17.24 6.78
CA SER A 204 -6.73 -17.05 8.23
C SER A 204 -7.22 -18.33 8.94
N LEU A 205 -6.52 -18.75 9.98
CA LEU A 205 -6.94 -19.86 10.84
C LEU A 205 -8.23 -19.53 11.62
N LEU A 206 -8.54 -18.24 11.76
CA LEU A 206 -9.75 -17.79 12.44
C LEU A 206 -10.92 -17.83 11.45
N LEU A 207 -11.70 -18.89 11.50
CA LEU A 207 -12.84 -19.16 10.60
C LEU A 207 -13.86 -18.01 10.55
N TRP A 208 -14.08 -17.32 11.67
CA TRP A 208 -15.00 -16.18 11.78
C TRP A 208 -14.48 -14.87 11.14
N ASN A 209 -13.20 -14.81 10.74
CA ASN A 209 -12.65 -13.68 9.98
C ASN A 209 -12.91 -13.81 8.48
N ARG A 210 -13.48 -14.92 8.01
CA ARG A 210 -13.74 -15.12 6.59
C ARG A 210 -14.79 -14.13 6.10
N GLY A 211 -14.43 -13.30 5.12
CA GLY A 211 -15.32 -12.37 4.45
C GLY A 211 -15.52 -10.99 5.12
N LYS A 212 -14.89 -10.70 6.27
CA LYS A 212 -14.98 -9.39 6.93
C LYS A 212 -13.60 -8.76 7.13
N TYR A 213 -12.84 -8.68 6.05
CA TYR A 213 -11.53 -8.04 6.06
C TYR A 213 -11.68 -6.52 5.99
N GLY A 214 -10.91 -5.78 6.78
CA GLY A 214 -10.78 -4.34 6.66
C GLY A 214 -10.99 -3.57 7.96
N TYR A 215 -10.86 -2.27 7.81
CA TYR A 215 -11.06 -1.28 8.87
C TYR A 215 -12.37 -0.54 8.65
N HIS A 216 -12.90 0.05 9.73
CA HIS A 216 -13.86 1.14 9.59
C HIS A 216 -13.16 2.35 8.98
N ARG A 217 -13.86 3.11 8.15
CA ARG A 217 -13.44 4.45 7.75
C ARG A 217 -13.26 5.29 9.00
N MET A 218 -12.22 6.12 9.04
CA MET A 218 -12.03 7.11 10.09
C MET A 218 -13.18 8.14 10.04
N THR A 219 -13.66 8.53 11.22
CA THR A 219 -14.61 9.65 11.34
C THR A 219 -13.86 10.97 11.16
N ASP A 220 -14.59 12.04 10.83
CA ASP A 220 -13.99 13.37 10.67
C ASP A 220 -13.28 13.81 11.96
N GLN A 221 -13.87 13.54 13.14
CA GLN A 221 -13.22 13.80 14.43
C GLN A 221 -11.90 13.03 14.61
N GLN A 222 -11.81 11.77 14.14
CA GLN A 222 -10.57 11.00 14.19
C GLN A 222 -9.51 11.55 13.22
N ILE A 223 -9.96 12.04 12.06
CA ILE A 223 -9.07 12.67 11.06
C ILE A 223 -8.52 13.99 11.63
N GLU A 224 -9.37 14.85 12.17
CA GLU A 224 -8.97 16.10 12.80
C GLU A 224 -7.98 15.87 13.96
N ALA A 225 -8.29 14.95 14.86
CA ALA A 225 -7.39 14.60 15.97
C ALA A 225 -6.04 14.05 15.49
N MET A 226 -6.04 13.27 14.40
CA MET A 226 -4.81 12.76 13.82
C MET A 226 -3.99 13.87 13.16
N ASP A 227 -4.62 14.80 12.46
CA ASP A 227 -3.93 15.87 11.73
C ASP A 227 -3.41 16.97 12.69
N ALA A 228 -4.12 17.21 13.80
CA ALA A 228 -3.72 18.16 14.84
C ALA A 228 -2.59 17.64 15.76
N ARG A 229 -2.29 16.33 15.73
CA ARG A 229 -1.30 15.76 16.65
C ARG A 229 0.11 16.31 16.44
N ASP A 230 0.91 16.29 17.50
CA ASP A 230 2.35 16.56 17.43
C ASP A 230 3.07 15.53 16.54
N LEU A 231 4.17 15.95 15.91
CA LEU A 231 4.97 15.06 15.05
C LEU A 231 5.58 13.89 15.83
N HIS A 232 5.88 14.08 17.13
CA HIS A 232 6.41 13.04 18.02
C HIS A 232 5.33 12.00 18.43
N ASP A 233 4.06 12.33 18.26
CA ASP A 233 2.97 11.37 18.43
C ASP A 233 2.79 10.56 17.13
N LEU A 234 3.46 9.43 17.04
CA LEU A 234 3.52 8.61 15.85
C LEU A 234 2.12 8.10 15.41
N PRO A 235 1.80 8.13 14.09
CA PRO A 235 0.52 7.64 13.55
C PRO A 235 0.47 6.10 13.53
N LEU A 236 0.47 5.50 14.71
CA LEU A 236 0.39 4.04 14.84
C LEU A 236 -1.01 3.57 14.51
N PHE A 237 -1.14 2.61 13.57
CA PHE A 237 -2.44 2.11 13.11
C PHE A 237 -3.37 1.66 14.27
N ARG A 238 -2.79 1.08 15.34
CA ARG A 238 -3.56 0.60 16.51
C ARG A 238 -4.23 1.72 17.30
N LYS A 239 -3.69 2.93 17.23
CA LYS A 239 -4.25 4.08 17.92
C LYS A 239 -5.46 4.66 17.19
N TYR A 240 -5.45 4.60 15.86
CA TYR A 240 -6.42 5.30 15.02
C TYR A 240 -7.40 4.38 14.30
N LEU A 241 -7.03 3.12 14.01
CA LEU A 241 -7.83 2.26 13.15
C LEU A 241 -8.61 1.20 13.93
N THR A 242 -9.89 1.09 13.65
CA THR A 242 -10.78 0.07 14.22
C THR A 242 -11.09 -0.99 13.18
N VAL A 243 -10.82 -2.25 13.54
CA VAL A 243 -11.08 -3.42 12.69
C VAL A 243 -12.58 -3.71 12.62
N ARG A 244 -13.12 -3.97 11.42
CA ARG A 244 -14.55 -4.30 11.19
C ARG A 244 -14.97 -5.70 11.62
N ASN A 245 -14.06 -6.50 12.11
CA ASN A 245 -14.30 -7.89 12.49
C ASN A 245 -15.08 -8.04 13.82
N MET A 246 -15.55 -9.25 14.10
CA MET A 246 -16.22 -9.58 15.37
C MET A 246 -15.34 -9.24 16.58
N ALA A 247 -15.97 -9.00 17.74
CA ALA A 247 -15.31 -8.52 18.96
C ALA A 247 -14.06 -9.33 19.37
N LEU A 248 -14.14 -10.67 19.32
CA LEU A 248 -13.01 -11.56 19.64
C LEU A 248 -11.82 -11.36 18.67
N SER A 249 -12.09 -11.15 17.39
CA SER A 249 -11.04 -10.86 16.40
C SER A 249 -10.38 -9.52 16.63
N ARG A 250 -11.14 -8.52 17.12
CA ARG A 250 -10.59 -7.21 17.51
C ARG A 250 -9.64 -7.33 18.68
N ILE A 251 -10.01 -8.09 19.71
CA ILE A 251 -9.16 -8.37 20.87
C ILE A 251 -7.87 -9.07 20.42
N ALA A 252 -7.98 -10.13 19.64
CA ALA A 252 -6.81 -10.86 19.13
C ALA A 252 -5.90 -9.97 18.24
N TYR A 253 -6.48 -9.04 17.46
CA TYR A 253 -5.75 -8.10 16.65
C TYR A 253 -4.97 -7.09 17.49
N HIS A 254 -5.57 -6.53 18.53
CA HIS A 254 -4.94 -5.57 19.41
C HIS A 254 -3.93 -6.20 20.39
N TRP A 255 -4.12 -7.46 20.75
CA TRP A 255 -3.21 -8.18 21.64
C TRP A 255 -1.94 -8.70 20.97
N ARG A 256 -1.98 -9.00 19.68
CA ARG A 256 -0.80 -9.47 18.94
C ARG A 256 0.10 -8.28 18.60
N LYS A 257 1.21 -8.16 19.34
CA LYS A 257 2.25 -7.17 19.07
C LYS A 257 2.93 -7.36 17.71
N ASP A 258 2.77 -8.52 17.06
CA ASP A 258 3.39 -8.86 15.78
C ASP A 258 2.41 -9.58 14.85
N PHE A 259 2.06 -8.94 13.73
CA PHE A 259 1.37 -9.57 12.60
C PHE A 259 2.25 -10.54 11.79
N ARG A 260 3.50 -10.75 12.20
CA ARG A 260 4.40 -11.73 11.59
C ARG A 260 4.08 -13.17 11.95
N VAL A 261 3.17 -13.39 12.87
CA VAL A 261 2.85 -14.73 13.31
C VAL A 261 1.75 -15.26 12.43
N LEU A 262 2.08 -15.93 11.42
CA LEU A 262 1.42 -16.94 10.61
C LEU A 262 1.94 -16.80 9.17
N ALA A 263 3.27 -16.72 9.08
CA ALA A 263 3.94 -17.04 7.85
C ALA A 263 4.00 -18.57 7.72
#